data_49e93b34ffbe112cb4bdba01b5e68e87
#
_entry.id   49e93b34ffbe112cb4bdba01b5e68e87
#
_cell.length_a   1.000
_cell.length_b   1.000
_cell.length_c   1.000
_cell.angle_alpha   90.00
_cell.angle_beta   90.00
_cell.angle_gamma   90.00
#
_symmetry.space_group_name_H-M   'P 1'
#
loop_
_entity.id
_entity.type
_entity.pdbx_description
1 polymer ?
#
loop_
_entity_poly.entity_id
_entity_poly.type
_entity_poly.pdbx_seq_one_letter_code
_entity_poly.pdbx_strand_id
1 'polypeptide(L)'
;QVLQCPYSFEKARLVVREMAEAVALDLLEKKLVTDQLTLTVGYDIENTAGGSYHGETVTDRYGRKIPKHTHGTANLPRKTSSARSITDAVLGVYDTKVNPKLSIRRLTITANRLVGEDTVQQESEAPVQFNLFDNIEVQEQRLREETAQLERERKIQEAMLDIKKKFGKNAILNGGSYL
;
A
#
# COMPACT_ATOMS: atom_id res chain seq x y z
N GLN A 1 -10.06 4.93 6.01
CA GLN A 1 -10.75 6.08 5.44
C GLN A 1 -12.18 5.71 5.05
N VAL A 2 -13.17 6.51 5.43
CA VAL A 2 -14.55 6.42 4.95
C VAL A 2 -14.69 7.42 3.81
N LEU A 3 -15.19 6.95 2.65
CA LEU A 3 -15.38 7.80 1.48
C LEU A 3 -16.64 8.65 1.63
N GLN A 4 -16.67 9.85 1.05
CA GLN A 4 -17.80 10.78 1.16
C GLN A 4 -19.07 10.23 0.47
N CYS A 5 -18.89 9.54 -0.65
CA CYS A 5 -19.93 8.85 -1.40
C CYS A 5 -19.40 7.47 -1.84
N PRO A 6 -20.25 6.58 -2.37
CA PRO A 6 -19.80 5.34 -2.98
C PRO A 6 -18.89 5.63 -4.18
N TYR A 7 -17.72 4.97 -4.23
CA TYR A 7 -16.77 5.10 -5.32
C TYR A 7 -16.78 3.85 -6.20
N SER A 8 -16.58 4.06 -7.50
CA SER A 8 -16.31 2.98 -8.43
C SER A 8 -14.96 2.32 -8.12
N PHE A 9 -14.74 1.12 -8.66
CA PHE A 9 -13.48 0.39 -8.55
C PHE A 9 -12.27 1.27 -8.93
N GLU A 10 -12.33 1.93 -10.09
CA GLU A 10 -11.22 2.75 -10.59
C GLU A 10 -10.93 3.96 -9.68
N LYS A 11 -11.98 4.65 -9.26
CA LYS A 11 -11.83 5.81 -8.37
C LYS A 11 -11.29 5.41 -7.00
N ALA A 12 -11.78 4.33 -6.44
CA ALA A 12 -11.27 3.81 -5.16
C ALA A 12 -9.83 3.31 -5.27
N ARG A 13 -9.41 2.76 -6.42
CA ARG A 13 -8.03 2.36 -6.69
C ARG A 13 -7.05 3.52 -6.58
N LEU A 14 -7.43 4.70 -7.09
CA LEU A 14 -6.61 5.91 -6.94
C LEU A 14 -6.44 6.30 -5.46
N VAL A 15 -7.53 6.25 -4.69
CA VAL A 15 -7.48 6.52 -3.24
C VAL A 15 -6.61 5.51 -2.50
N VAL A 16 -6.67 4.22 -2.88
CA VAL A 16 -5.79 3.19 -2.30
C VAL A 16 -4.32 3.51 -2.57
N ARG A 17 -3.98 3.96 -3.78
CA ARG A 17 -2.63 4.42 -4.12
C ARG A 17 -2.17 5.56 -3.20
N GLU A 18 -2.97 6.61 -3.09
CA GLU A 18 -2.67 7.77 -2.23
C GLU A 18 -2.50 7.37 -0.75
N MET A 19 -3.36 6.46 -0.27
CA MET A 19 -3.25 5.94 1.09
C MET A 19 -1.97 5.12 1.29
N ALA A 20 -1.58 4.30 0.32
CA ALA A 20 -0.35 3.51 0.38
C ALA A 20 0.90 4.40 0.40
N GLU A 21 0.94 5.43 -0.44
CA GLU A 21 2.00 6.44 -0.44
C GLU A 21 2.06 7.20 0.89
N ALA A 22 0.91 7.55 1.47
CA ALA A 22 0.85 8.20 2.77
C ALA A 22 1.37 7.30 3.90
N VAL A 23 1.05 6.00 3.87
CA VAL A 23 1.60 5.01 4.82
C VAL A 23 3.11 4.91 4.68
N ALA A 24 3.65 4.87 3.46
CA ALA A 24 5.09 4.82 3.23
C ALA A 24 5.82 6.06 3.79
N LEU A 25 5.25 7.25 3.59
CA LEU A 25 5.80 8.49 4.15
C LEU A 25 5.74 8.51 5.68
N ASP A 26 4.65 8.00 6.29
CA ASP A 26 4.53 7.90 7.75
C ASP A 26 5.56 6.91 8.34
N LEU A 27 5.82 5.79 7.65
CA LEU A 27 6.86 4.85 8.03
C LEU A 27 8.26 5.48 7.96
N LEU A 28 8.55 6.18 6.87
CA LEU A 28 9.82 6.89 6.70
C LEU A 28 10.03 7.95 7.79
N GLU A 29 9.01 8.75 8.10
CA GLU A 29 9.06 9.77 9.14
C GLU A 29 9.37 9.19 10.51
N LYS A 30 8.79 8.02 10.81
CA LYS A 30 8.95 7.31 12.08
C LYS A 30 10.18 6.41 12.11
N LYS A 31 10.96 6.33 11.03
CA LYS A 31 12.09 5.41 10.86
C LYS A 31 11.68 3.95 11.09
N LEU A 32 10.52 3.58 10.58
CA LEU A 32 9.97 2.23 10.64
C LEU A 32 9.95 1.60 9.26
N VAL A 33 10.07 0.28 9.22
CA VAL A 33 9.92 -0.53 8.02
C VAL A 33 8.95 -1.69 8.26
N THR A 34 8.37 -2.18 7.19
CA THR A 34 7.43 -3.32 7.21
C THR A 34 7.72 -4.29 6.08
N ASP A 35 7.38 -5.54 6.28
CA ASP A 35 7.33 -6.58 5.24
C ASP A 35 5.91 -7.09 4.97
N GLN A 36 4.90 -6.53 5.65
CA GLN A 36 3.53 -6.99 5.49
C GLN A 36 2.53 -5.85 5.63
N LEU A 37 1.61 -5.76 4.67
CA LEU A 37 0.48 -4.83 4.71
C LEU A 37 -0.83 -5.59 4.53
N THR A 38 -1.89 -5.10 5.17
CA THR A 38 -3.25 -5.62 4.99
C THR A 38 -4.12 -4.53 4.42
N LEU A 39 -4.81 -4.83 3.32
CA LEU A 39 -5.85 -3.99 2.74
C LEU A 39 -7.22 -4.56 3.09
N THR A 40 -8.11 -3.72 3.60
CA THR A 40 -9.53 -4.05 3.81
C THR A 40 -10.39 -3.06 3.04
N VAL A 41 -11.33 -3.59 2.25
CA VAL A 41 -12.25 -2.83 1.41
C VAL A 41 -13.68 -3.16 1.82
N GLY A 42 -14.42 -2.14 2.28
CA GLY A 42 -15.83 -2.23 2.61
C GLY A 42 -16.68 -1.67 1.49
N TYR A 43 -17.68 -2.43 1.08
CA TYR A 43 -18.61 -2.04 0.02
C TYR A 43 -19.77 -1.21 0.57
N ASP A 44 -20.40 -0.46 -0.32
CA ASP A 44 -21.55 0.35 0.06
C ASP A 44 -22.85 -0.48 0.15
N ILE A 45 -23.79 -0.01 0.96
CA ILE A 45 -25.11 -0.64 1.13
C ILE A 45 -25.93 -0.60 -0.17
N GLU A 46 -25.70 0.36 -1.04
CA GLU A 46 -26.39 0.47 -2.34
C GLU A 46 -26.24 -0.81 -3.17
N ASN A 47 -25.14 -1.55 -3.01
CA ASN A 47 -24.94 -2.83 -3.71
C ASN A 47 -25.99 -3.89 -3.36
N THR A 48 -26.64 -3.79 -2.19
CA THR A 48 -27.68 -4.71 -1.73
C THR A 48 -29.09 -4.12 -1.91
N ALA A 49 -29.20 -2.83 -2.21
CA ALA A 49 -30.47 -2.18 -2.50
C ALA A 49 -31.05 -2.72 -3.82
N GLY A 50 -32.27 -3.19 -3.80
CA GLY A 50 -32.93 -3.74 -5.00
C GLY A 50 -32.79 -5.25 -5.21
N GLY A 51 -32.13 -5.98 -4.30
CA GLY A 51 -32.11 -7.46 -4.29
C GLY A 51 -31.29 -8.12 -5.42
N SER A 52 -30.53 -7.35 -6.20
CA SER A 52 -29.71 -7.89 -7.31
C SER A 52 -28.36 -8.48 -6.88
N TYR A 53 -27.94 -8.25 -5.63
CA TYR A 53 -26.72 -8.79 -5.11
C TYR A 53 -26.91 -10.20 -4.53
N HIS A 54 -26.27 -11.19 -5.15
CA HIS A 54 -26.36 -12.62 -4.76
C HIS A 54 -25.10 -13.12 -4.03
N GLY A 55 -24.17 -12.24 -3.71
CA GLY A 55 -22.95 -12.60 -2.99
C GLY A 55 -23.15 -12.69 -1.47
N GLU A 56 -22.07 -13.00 -0.77
CA GLU A 56 -22.06 -13.10 0.69
C GLU A 56 -22.28 -11.72 1.34
N THR A 57 -23.20 -11.66 2.31
CA THR A 57 -23.54 -10.43 3.04
C THR A 57 -23.22 -10.57 4.52
N VAL A 58 -22.93 -9.45 5.16
CA VAL A 58 -22.77 -9.32 6.61
C VAL A 58 -23.74 -8.26 7.13
N THR A 59 -24.15 -8.39 8.39
CA THR A 59 -24.97 -7.39 9.04
C THR A 59 -24.08 -6.34 9.70
N ASP A 60 -24.29 -5.07 9.37
CA ASP A 60 -23.56 -3.97 10.00
C ASP A 60 -24.10 -3.69 11.42
N ARG A 61 -23.46 -2.77 12.14
CA ARG A 61 -23.87 -2.39 13.51
C ARG A 61 -25.26 -1.76 13.59
N TYR A 62 -25.85 -1.38 12.48
CA TYR A 62 -27.19 -0.79 12.38
C TYR A 62 -28.24 -1.82 11.94
N GLY A 63 -27.89 -3.11 11.86
CA GLY A 63 -28.77 -4.17 11.43
C GLY A 63 -29.00 -4.27 9.91
N ARG A 64 -28.24 -3.55 9.10
CA ARG A 64 -28.39 -3.51 7.64
C ARG A 64 -27.52 -4.56 6.99
N LYS A 65 -28.05 -5.24 5.97
CA LYS A 65 -27.26 -6.19 5.16
C LYS A 65 -26.39 -5.41 4.15
N ILE A 66 -25.10 -5.64 4.22
CA ILE A 66 -24.10 -5.08 3.30
C ILE A 66 -23.27 -6.22 2.69
N PRO A 67 -22.68 -6.06 1.49
CA PRO A 67 -21.74 -7.05 0.97
C PRO A 67 -20.60 -7.28 1.95
N LYS A 68 -20.21 -8.54 2.10
CA LYS A 68 -19.05 -8.87 2.94
C LYS A 68 -17.82 -8.10 2.47
N HIS A 69 -17.14 -7.44 3.40
CA HIS A 69 -15.89 -6.74 3.09
C HIS A 69 -14.83 -7.70 2.55
N THR A 70 -14.03 -7.22 1.64
CA THR A 70 -12.86 -7.93 1.12
C THR A 70 -11.64 -7.51 1.91
N HIS A 71 -10.79 -8.46 2.26
CA HIS A 71 -9.47 -8.18 2.79
C HIS A 71 -8.40 -9.06 2.14
N GLY A 72 -7.20 -8.56 2.10
CA GLY A 72 -6.05 -9.30 1.61
C GLY A 72 -4.77 -8.78 2.23
N THR A 73 -3.77 -9.65 2.31
CA THR A 73 -2.46 -9.35 2.85
C THR A 73 -1.44 -9.35 1.73
N ALA A 74 -0.67 -8.29 1.63
CA ALA A 74 0.51 -8.18 0.79
C ALA A 74 1.75 -8.48 1.64
N ASN A 75 2.57 -9.44 1.21
CA ASN A 75 3.88 -9.70 1.79
C ASN A 75 4.95 -9.14 0.85
N LEU A 76 5.90 -8.41 1.42
CA LEU A 76 7.04 -7.87 0.72
C LEU A 76 8.25 -8.79 0.91
N PRO A 77 9.14 -8.91 -0.08
CA PRO A 77 10.30 -9.81 0.02
C PRO A 77 11.31 -9.36 1.08
N ARG A 78 11.28 -8.09 1.45
CA ARG A 78 12.13 -7.49 2.49
C ARG A 78 11.39 -6.37 3.22
N LYS A 79 11.83 -6.09 4.45
CA LYS A 79 11.33 -4.95 5.23
C LYS A 79 11.72 -3.64 4.57
N THR A 80 10.78 -2.75 4.35
CA THR A 80 11.00 -1.49 3.62
C THR A 80 9.99 -0.41 4.01
N SER A 81 10.35 0.85 3.76
CA SER A 81 9.46 2.02 3.74
C SER A 81 9.33 2.61 2.34
N SER A 82 9.81 1.91 1.29
CA SER A 82 9.71 2.34 -0.10
C SER A 82 8.26 2.53 -0.52
N ALA A 83 7.91 3.74 -0.98
CA ALA A 83 6.56 4.07 -1.44
C ALA A 83 6.16 3.23 -2.64
N ARG A 84 7.10 2.98 -3.56
CA ARG A 84 6.85 2.15 -4.73
C ARG A 84 6.52 0.72 -4.34
N SER A 85 7.38 0.08 -3.55
CA SER A 85 7.20 -1.32 -3.13
C SER A 85 5.89 -1.52 -2.36
N ILE A 86 5.58 -0.60 -1.44
CA ILE A 86 4.34 -0.62 -0.65
C ILE A 86 3.11 -0.43 -1.54
N THR A 87 3.15 0.55 -2.44
CA THR A 87 2.04 0.87 -3.35
C THR A 87 1.77 -0.27 -4.31
N ASP A 88 2.81 -0.81 -4.96
CA ASP A 88 2.67 -1.91 -5.91
C ASP A 88 2.10 -3.17 -5.23
N ALA A 89 2.57 -3.49 -4.02
CA ALA A 89 2.08 -4.63 -3.26
C ALA A 89 0.61 -4.47 -2.84
N VAL A 90 0.21 -3.30 -2.36
CA VAL A 90 -1.18 -3.04 -1.95
C VAL A 90 -2.12 -3.00 -3.15
N LEU A 91 -1.71 -2.38 -4.27
CA LEU A 91 -2.48 -2.38 -5.51
C LEU A 91 -2.63 -3.77 -6.10
N GLY A 92 -1.61 -4.63 -6.01
CA GLY A 92 -1.69 -6.03 -6.41
C GLY A 92 -2.77 -6.80 -5.62
N VAL A 93 -2.88 -6.56 -4.32
CA VAL A 93 -3.97 -7.11 -3.50
C VAL A 93 -5.32 -6.53 -3.92
N TYR A 94 -5.39 -5.23 -4.16
CA TYR A 94 -6.61 -4.57 -4.61
C TYR A 94 -7.13 -5.17 -5.91
N ASP A 95 -6.30 -5.21 -6.93
CA ASP A 95 -6.65 -5.66 -8.28
C ASP A 95 -7.07 -7.15 -8.32
N THR A 96 -6.53 -7.98 -7.41
CA THR A 96 -6.83 -9.41 -7.36
C THR A 96 -8.01 -9.80 -6.46
N LYS A 97 -8.30 -9.01 -5.43
CA LYS A 97 -9.27 -9.38 -4.39
C LYS A 97 -10.56 -8.57 -4.43
N VAL A 98 -10.52 -7.33 -4.89
CA VAL A 98 -11.68 -6.44 -4.86
C VAL A 98 -12.62 -6.72 -6.02
N ASN A 99 -13.91 -6.80 -5.76
CA ASN A 99 -14.90 -7.01 -6.80
C ASN A 99 -15.14 -5.70 -7.59
N PRO A 100 -14.79 -5.65 -8.90
CA PRO A 100 -14.90 -4.43 -9.70
C PRO A 100 -16.34 -3.98 -9.99
N LYS A 101 -17.34 -4.84 -9.73
CA LYS A 101 -18.75 -4.53 -9.98
C LYS A 101 -19.44 -3.86 -8.79
N LEU A 102 -18.76 -3.78 -7.64
CA LEU A 102 -19.35 -3.25 -6.42
C LEU A 102 -18.82 -1.86 -6.11
N SER A 103 -19.72 -0.98 -5.70
CA SER A 103 -19.35 0.35 -5.19
C SER A 103 -18.72 0.23 -3.79
N ILE A 104 -17.68 1.02 -3.58
CA ILE A 104 -16.81 0.97 -2.40
C ILE A 104 -17.11 2.14 -1.48
N ARG A 105 -17.17 1.89 -0.18
CA ARG A 105 -17.47 2.91 0.84
C ARG A 105 -16.37 3.12 1.85
N ARG A 106 -15.54 2.11 2.12
CA ARG A 106 -14.50 2.18 3.13
C ARG A 106 -13.22 1.51 2.64
N LEU A 107 -12.09 2.16 2.92
CA LEU A 107 -10.76 1.65 2.63
C LEU A 107 -9.92 1.70 3.91
N THR A 108 -9.19 0.64 4.21
CA THR A 108 -8.26 0.59 5.33
C THR A 108 -6.98 -0.11 4.90
N ILE A 109 -5.84 0.52 5.13
CA ILE A 109 -4.52 -0.06 4.96
C ILE A 109 -3.87 -0.12 6.33
N THR A 110 -3.33 -1.27 6.68
CA THR A 110 -2.61 -1.50 7.93
C THR A 110 -1.22 -2.04 7.63
N ALA A 111 -0.20 -1.40 8.14
CA ALA A 111 1.16 -1.92 8.12
C ALA A 111 1.37 -2.82 9.36
N ASN A 112 1.80 -4.04 9.12
CA ASN A 112 2.05 -5.06 10.16
C ASN A 112 3.56 -5.28 10.32
N ARG A 113 3.97 -6.01 11.36
CA ARG A 113 5.36 -6.42 11.59
C ARG A 113 6.36 -5.27 11.53
N LEU A 114 5.97 -4.13 12.10
CA LEU A 114 6.79 -2.92 12.13
C LEU A 114 8.05 -3.16 12.96
N VAL A 115 9.19 -2.75 12.43
CA VAL A 115 10.47 -2.72 13.14
C VAL A 115 11.18 -1.40 12.86
N GLY A 116 12.12 -1.03 13.74
CA GLY A 116 13.00 0.11 13.51
C GLY A 116 13.92 -0.15 12.31
N GLU A 117 14.14 0.86 11.50
CA GLU A 117 15.04 0.78 10.34
C GLU A 117 16.45 0.39 10.75
N ASP A 118 16.93 0.91 11.89
CA ASP A 118 18.27 0.61 12.44
C ASP A 118 18.45 -0.89 12.78
N THR A 119 17.35 -1.57 13.13
CA THR A 119 17.40 -3.01 13.46
C THR A 119 17.63 -3.86 12.21
N VAL A 120 17.08 -3.45 11.06
CA VAL A 120 17.25 -4.19 9.79
C VAL A 120 18.62 -3.98 9.18
N GLN A 121 19.23 -2.82 9.39
CA GLN A 121 20.59 -2.56 8.92
C GLN A 121 21.61 -3.48 9.61
N GLN A 122 21.40 -3.80 10.89
CA GLN A 122 22.24 -4.76 11.62
C GLN A 122 22.05 -6.21 11.15
N GLU A 123 20.85 -6.60 10.70
CA GLU A 123 20.57 -7.94 10.17
C GLU A 123 21.10 -8.12 8.74
N SER A 124 21.20 -7.06 7.94
CA SER A 124 21.65 -7.14 6.54
C SER A 124 23.17 -7.22 6.35
N GLU A 125 23.98 -7.12 7.41
CA GLU A 125 25.41 -7.41 7.39
C GLU A 125 25.73 -8.92 7.38
N ALA A 126 24.71 -9.80 7.43
CA ALA A 126 24.92 -11.23 7.24
C ALA A 126 25.35 -11.52 5.78
N PRO A 127 26.37 -12.35 5.55
CA PRO A 127 26.90 -12.60 4.20
C PRO A 127 25.82 -13.22 3.33
N VAL A 128 25.53 -12.58 2.20
CA VAL A 128 24.65 -13.11 1.16
C VAL A 128 25.31 -14.37 0.59
N GLN A 129 24.67 -15.51 0.75
CA GLN A 129 25.14 -16.77 0.19
C GLN A 129 24.87 -16.75 -1.32
N PHE A 130 25.91 -16.47 -2.11
CA PHE A 130 25.83 -16.50 -3.56
C PHE A 130 25.74 -17.94 -4.08
N ASN A 131 24.82 -18.22 -5.00
CA ASN A 131 24.79 -19.45 -5.75
C ASN A 131 25.98 -19.48 -6.74
N LEU A 132 26.79 -20.53 -6.66
CA LEU A 132 28.07 -20.69 -7.38
C LEU A 132 27.94 -20.74 -8.93
N PHE A 133 26.70 -20.78 -9.45
CA PHE A 133 26.42 -20.96 -10.90
C PHE A 133 25.83 -19.72 -11.58
N ASP A 134 25.56 -18.66 -10.85
CA ASP A 134 25.05 -17.42 -11.42
C ASP A 134 26.22 -16.49 -11.79
N ASN A 135 26.06 -15.83 -12.94
CA ASN A 135 27.05 -14.87 -13.44
C ASN A 135 27.17 -13.69 -12.46
N ILE A 136 28.18 -13.73 -11.59
CA ILE A 136 28.40 -12.83 -10.46
C ILE A 136 28.35 -11.36 -10.91
N GLU A 137 28.94 -11.04 -12.08
CA GLU A 137 28.97 -9.68 -12.61
C GLU A 137 27.57 -9.12 -12.93
N VAL A 138 26.68 -9.96 -13.49
CA VAL A 138 25.30 -9.55 -13.81
C VAL A 138 24.47 -9.33 -12.55
N GLN A 139 24.68 -10.17 -11.54
CA GLN A 139 24.00 -10.02 -10.24
C GLN A 139 24.48 -8.79 -9.47
N GLU A 140 25.79 -8.55 -9.44
CA GLU A 140 26.34 -7.34 -8.83
C GLU A 140 25.83 -6.07 -9.51
N GLN A 141 25.75 -6.06 -10.84
CA GLN A 141 25.24 -4.92 -11.58
C GLN A 141 23.77 -4.67 -11.26
N ARG A 142 22.92 -5.71 -11.25
CA ARG A 142 21.51 -5.59 -10.86
C ARG A 142 21.35 -5.07 -9.43
N LEU A 143 22.15 -5.60 -8.49
CA LEU A 143 22.10 -5.17 -7.10
C LEU A 143 22.49 -3.69 -6.95
N ARG A 144 23.52 -3.24 -7.69
CA ARG A 144 23.94 -1.82 -7.71
C ARG A 144 22.85 -0.92 -8.30
N GLU A 145 22.20 -1.35 -9.37
CA GLU A 145 21.10 -0.60 -10.00
C GLU A 145 19.88 -0.51 -9.07
N GLU A 146 19.48 -1.63 -8.43
CA GLU A 146 18.40 -1.63 -7.44
C GLU A 146 18.70 -0.72 -6.25
N THR A 147 19.92 -0.81 -5.71
CA THR A 147 20.35 0.05 -4.59
C THR A 147 20.31 1.52 -4.98
N ALA A 148 20.84 1.87 -6.16
CA ALA A 148 20.81 3.24 -6.65
C ALA A 148 19.37 3.76 -6.89
N GLN A 149 18.44 2.91 -7.35
CA GLN A 149 17.03 3.27 -7.49
C GLN A 149 16.37 3.52 -6.14
N LEU A 150 16.60 2.65 -5.14
CA LEU A 150 16.07 2.81 -3.80
C LEU A 150 16.59 4.07 -3.11
N GLU A 151 17.87 4.39 -3.28
CA GLU A 151 18.43 5.64 -2.74
C GLU A 151 17.84 6.89 -3.38
N ARG A 152 17.60 6.86 -4.70
CA ARG A 152 16.94 7.96 -5.41
C ARG A 152 15.49 8.12 -4.94
N GLU A 153 14.76 7.04 -4.82
CA GLU A 153 13.39 7.04 -4.32
C GLU A 153 13.34 7.60 -2.89
N ARG A 154 14.23 7.14 -2.02
CA ARG A 154 14.33 7.62 -0.65
C ARG A 154 14.55 9.13 -0.59
N LYS A 155 15.48 9.67 -1.38
CA LYS A 155 15.73 11.13 -1.45
C LYS A 155 14.48 11.90 -1.88
N ILE A 156 13.73 11.37 -2.84
CA ILE A 156 12.47 11.97 -3.28
C ILE A 156 11.43 11.94 -2.16
N GLN A 157 11.28 10.82 -1.47
CA GLN A 157 10.36 10.68 -0.35
C GLN A 157 10.72 11.63 0.81
N GLU A 158 12.01 11.76 1.15
CA GLU A 158 12.50 12.70 2.16
C GLU A 158 12.19 14.15 1.77
N ALA A 159 12.45 14.53 0.53
CA ALA A 159 12.11 15.86 0.03
C ALA A 159 10.60 16.13 0.06
N MET A 160 9.77 15.14 -0.31
CA MET A 160 8.30 15.26 -0.22
C MET A 160 7.84 15.41 1.23
N LEU A 161 8.46 14.69 2.16
CA LEU A 161 8.15 14.78 3.58
C LEU A 161 8.47 16.18 4.13
N ASP A 162 9.65 16.71 3.78
CA ASP A 162 10.07 18.06 4.18
C ASP A 162 9.14 19.15 3.65
N ILE A 163 8.72 19.04 2.39
CA ILE A 163 7.75 19.97 1.79
C ILE A 163 6.40 19.86 2.49
N LYS A 164 5.90 18.65 2.76
CA LYS A 164 4.64 18.45 3.48
C LYS A 164 4.70 18.96 4.93
N LYS A 165 5.84 18.84 5.61
CA LYS A 165 6.06 19.41 6.94
C LYS A 165 6.05 20.93 6.91
N LYS A 166 6.70 21.53 5.92
CA LYS A 166 6.87 23.00 5.82
C LYS A 166 5.62 23.71 5.31
N PHE A 167 4.89 23.13 4.38
CA PHE A 167 3.79 23.77 3.66
C PHE A 167 2.43 23.09 3.85
N GLY A 168 2.36 22.01 4.66
CA GLY A 168 1.14 21.27 4.94
C GLY A 168 0.94 20.01 4.09
N LYS A 169 0.03 19.16 4.53
CA LYS A 169 -0.20 17.81 3.94
C LYS A 169 -0.57 17.83 2.46
N ASN A 170 -1.22 18.90 1.99
CA ASN A 170 -1.70 19.06 0.62
C ASN A 170 -0.73 19.85 -0.28
N ALA A 171 0.48 20.16 0.19
CA ALA A 171 1.47 20.95 -0.56
C ALA A 171 1.96 20.26 -1.84
N ILE A 172 1.95 18.93 -1.84
CA ILE A 172 2.23 18.11 -3.03
C ILE A 172 1.11 17.11 -3.18
N LEU A 173 0.47 17.13 -4.34
CA LEU A 173 -0.51 16.15 -4.78
C LEU A 173 0.04 15.42 -6.00
N ASN A 174 -0.17 14.10 -6.05
CA ASN A 174 0.15 13.34 -7.26
C ASN A 174 -0.83 13.70 -8.38
N GLY A 175 -0.35 13.78 -9.63
CA GLY A 175 -1.15 14.19 -10.77
C GLY A 175 -2.40 13.35 -11.06
N GLY A 176 -2.56 12.19 -10.42
CA GLY A 176 -3.77 11.36 -10.45
C GLY A 176 -4.90 11.80 -9.51
N SER A 177 -4.65 12.76 -8.62
CA SER A 177 -5.64 13.23 -7.62
C SER A 177 -6.69 14.19 -8.18
N TYR A 178 -6.62 14.52 -9.45
CA TYR A 178 -7.51 15.48 -10.13
C TYR A 178 -8.57 14.82 -11.02
N LEU A 179 -8.77 13.50 -10.93
CA LEU A 179 -9.77 12.78 -11.73
C LEU A 179 -10.99 12.40 -10.91
#